data_774e5e02877e7a649908a1f6a42bb829
#
_entry.id   774e5e02877e7a649908a1f6a42bb829
#
_cell.length_a   1.000
_cell.length_b   1.000
_cell.length_c   1.000
_cell.angle_alpha   90.00
_cell.angle_beta   90.00
_cell.angle_gamma   90.00
#
_symmetry.space_group_name_H-M   'P 1'
#
loop_
_entity.id
_entity.type
_entity.pdbx_description
1 polymer ?
#
loop_
_entity_poly.entity_id
_entity_poly.type
_entity_poly.pdbx_seq_one_letter_code
_entity_poly.pdbx_strand_id
1 'polypeptide(L)'
;MSKKNVFRVSLFLNVAVIIAGMIIFLNQGGWVYLANGPSKVSADQPKVDPIVEIKQDNFELGDKQSKEVVFAGDSQTDYFEWGEYFEGITVANRGISGDTSGGLLKRIDQVTELNPQKIFLLIGINDIQQNIPVEMIEENYKQIIQAIKEADPETEIYVQSVFPVAGDLYENNQFKRSKPVNETVGKLNKRLAQLEDVTFLNVAEQFGSKLAEEYSVDGLHLSKEGYEVWLSEIEEYVKA
;
A
#
# COMPACT_ATOMS: atom_id res chain seq x y z
N MET A 1 5.79 17.47 -54.34
CA MET A 1 5.31 16.04 -54.19
C MET A 1 3.91 15.92 -54.76
N SER A 2 3.63 14.91 -55.61
CA SER A 2 2.30 14.69 -56.15
C SER A 2 1.32 14.30 -55.01
N LYS A 3 0.07 14.73 -55.10
CA LYS A 3 -0.99 14.38 -54.13
C LYS A 3 -1.05 12.86 -53.83
N LYS A 4 -0.78 12.02 -54.82
CA LYS A 4 -0.70 10.57 -54.70
C LYS A 4 0.45 10.12 -53.80
N ASN A 5 1.60 10.81 -53.80
CA ASN A 5 2.77 10.48 -52.96
C ASN A 5 2.55 10.91 -51.50
N VAL A 6 1.89 12.05 -51.28
CA VAL A 6 1.49 12.49 -49.93
C VAL A 6 0.53 11.48 -49.28
N PHE A 7 -0.48 11.05 -50.03
CA PHE A 7 -1.43 10.03 -49.55
C PHE A 7 -0.75 8.69 -49.19
N ARG A 8 0.17 8.21 -50.07
CA ARG A 8 0.90 6.96 -49.82
C ARG A 8 1.79 7.05 -48.55
N VAL A 9 2.50 8.17 -48.34
CA VAL A 9 3.32 8.39 -47.16
C VAL A 9 2.44 8.47 -45.90
N SER A 10 1.33 9.19 -45.93
CA SER A 10 0.39 9.28 -44.82
C SER A 10 -0.19 7.89 -44.46
N LEU A 11 -0.60 7.11 -45.47
CA LEU A 11 -1.13 5.76 -45.26
C LEU A 11 -0.08 4.84 -44.63
N PHE A 12 1.17 4.90 -45.14
CA PHE A 12 2.28 4.10 -44.58
C PHE A 12 2.57 4.46 -43.12
N LEU A 13 2.59 5.76 -42.77
CA LEU A 13 2.79 6.24 -41.40
C LEU A 13 1.67 5.76 -40.46
N ASN A 14 0.41 5.86 -40.90
CA ASN A 14 -0.71 5.39 -40.07
C ASN A 14 -0.64 3.88 -39.83
N VAL A 15 -0.31 3.09 -40.86
CA VAL A 15 -0.15 1.63 -40.72
C VAL A 15 1.02 1.31 -39.76
N ALA A 16 2.14 2.03 -39.84
CA ALA A 16 3.26 1.85 -38.96
C ALA A 16 2.92 2.16 -37.49
N VAL A 17 2.15 3.23 -37.24
CA VAL A 17 1.67 3.59 -35.89
C VAL A 17 0.71 2.52 -35.33
N ILE A 18 -0.19 2.00 -36.16
CA ILE A 18 -1.11 0.92 -35.75
C ILE A 18 -0.34 -0.36 -35.41
N ILE A 19 0.66 -0.74 -36.23
CA ILE A 19 1.51 -1.91 -35.98
C ILE A 19 2.31 -1.72 -34.68
N ALA A 20 2.92 -0.56 -34.48
CA ALA A 20 3.66 -0.26 -33.25
C ALA A 20 2.74 -0.31 -32.00
N GLY A 21 1.56 0.29 -32.08
CA GLY A 21 0.54 0.21 -31.01
C GLY A 21 0.11 -1.23 -30.72
N MET A 22 -0.07 -2.05 -31.76
CA MET A 22 -0.41 -3.47 -31.61
C MET A 22 0.72 -4.28 -30.98
N ILE A 23 1.97 -4.00 -31.33
CA ILE A 23 3.14 -4.66 -30.72
C ILE A 23 3.23 -4.29 -29.23
N ILE A 24 3.08 -3.02 -28.88
CA ILE A 24 3.08 -2.56 -27.48
C ILE A 24 1.93 -3.22 -26.71
N PHE A 25 0.72 -3.24 -27.27
CA PHE A 25 -0.45 -3.89 -26.66
C PHE A 25 -0.22 -5.38 -26.41
N LEU A 26 0.32 -6.10 -27.38
CA LEU A 26 0.60 -7.53 -27.26
C LEU A 26 1.71 -7.80 -26.22
N ASN A 27 2.76 -7.00 -26.18
CA ASN A 27 3.85 -7.12 -25.21
C ASN A 27 3.41 -6.78 -23.77
N GLN A 28 2.35 -6.02 -23.60
CA GLN A 28 1.74 -5.72 -22.28
C GLN A 28 0.61 -6.68 -21.90
N GLY A 29 0.57 -7.86 -22.47
CA GLY A 29 -0.43 -8.89 -22.14
C GLY A 29 -1.72 -8.81 -22.96
N GLY A 30 -1.80 -7.93 -23.95
CA GLY A 30 -2.98 -7.78 -24.79
C GLY A 30 -3.36 -9.07 -25.56
N TRP A 31 -2.41 -9.98 -25.79
CA TRP A 31 -2.71 -11.29 -26.38
C TRP A 31 -3.59 -12.13 -25.44
N VAL A 32 -3.30 -12.10 -24.13
CA VAL A 32 -4.10 -12.78 -23.09
C VAL A 32 -5.51 -12.20 -23.06
N TYR A 33 -5.63 -10.86 -23.17
CA TYR A 33 -6.90 -10.16 -23.24
C TYR A 33 -7.72 -10.56 -24.48
N LEU A 34 -7.08 -10.62 -25.66
CA LEU A 34 -7.74 -11.02 -26.92
C LEU A 34 -8.16 -12.50 -26.92
N ALA A 35 -7.34 -13.38 -26.32
CA ALA A 35 -7.60 -14.81 -26.29
C ALA A 35 -8.66 -15.21 -25.26
N ASN A 36 -8.77 -14.50 -24.15
CA ASN A 36 -9.54 -14.92 -22.97
C ASN A 36 -10.66 -13.94 -22.59
N GLY A 37 -10.72 -12.76 -23.20
CA GLY A 37 -11.65 -11.69 -22.84
C GLY A 37 -11.29 -11.00 -21.52
N PRO A 38 -12.00 -9.93 -21.12
CA PRO A 38 -11.68 -9.12 -19.94
C PRO A 38 -11.71 -9.89 -18.61
N SER A 39 -12.53 -10.92 -18.52
CA SER A 39 -12.71 -11.70 -17.28
C SER A 39 -11.59 -12.71 -16.99
N LYS A 40 -10.67 -12.97 -17.93
CA LYS A 40 -9.57 -13.93 -17.76
C LYS A 40 -8.18 -13.26 -17.67
N VAL A 41 -8.09 -11.96 -17.90
CA VAL A 41 -6.84 -11.22 -17.66
C VAL A 41 -6.53 -11.10 -16.16
N SER A 42 -7.53 -11.35 -15.30
CA SER A 42 -7.37 -11.42 -13.84
C SER A 42 -6.93 -12.80 -13.32
N ALA A 43 -6.66 -13.77 -14.18
CA ALA A 43 -6.39 -15.17 -13.76
C ALA A 43 -4.94 -15.44 -13.36
N ASP A 44 -3.99 -14.58 -13.69
CA ASP A 44 -2.66 -14.59 -13.06
C ASP A 44 -2.66 -13.53 -11.94
N GLN A 45 -3.40 -13.82 -10.88
CA GLN A 45 -3.15 -13.15 -9.59
C GLN A 45 -1.68 -13.45 -9.24
N PRO A 46 -0.84 -12.45 -8.94
CA PRO A 46 0.46 -12.73 -8.38
C PRO A 46 0.25 -13.72 -7.25
N LYS A 47 1.02 -14.82 -7.23
CA LYS A 47 0.96 -15.78 -6.13
C LYS A 47 1.08 -14.99 -4.86
N VAL A 48 0.08 -15.06 -4.01
CA VAL A 48 0.14 -14.47 -2.67
C VAL A 48 1.40 -15.03 -2.02
N ASP A 49 2.21 -14.17 -1.43
CA ASP A 49 3.39 -14.62 -0.70
C ASP A 49 2.92 -15.64 0.35
N PRO A 50 3.52 -16.83 0.44
CA PRO A 50 3.14 -17.82 1.44
C PRO A 50 3.13 -17.28 2.87
N ILE A 51 3.94 -16.26 3.18
CA ILE A 51 3.95 -15.59 4.49
C ILE A 51 2.63 -14.86 4.75
N VAL A 52 2.06 -14.23 3.73
CA VAL A 52 0.75 -13.55 3.84
C VAL A 52 -0.35 -14.57 4.19
N GLU A 53 -0.37 -15.72 3.51
CA GLU A 53 -1.33 -16.79 3.76
C GLU A 53 -1.19 -17.35 5.19
N ILE A 54 0.05 -17.68 5.61
CA ILE A 54 0.33 -18.17 6.97
C ILE A 54 -0.12 -17.15 8.04
N LYS A 55 0.12 -15.86 7.81
CA LYS A 55 -0.30 -14.82 8.76
C LYS A 55 -1.81 -14.69 8.85
N GLN A 56 -2.52 -14.76 7.72
CA GLN A 56 -3.98 -14.75 7.68
C GLN A 56 -4.55 -15.95 8.43
N ASP A 57 -4.03 -17.16 8.20
CA ASP A 57 -4.42 -18.37 8.94
C ASP A 57 -4.19 -18.21 10.45
N ASN A 58 -3.06 -17.60 10.86
CA ASN A 58 -2.78 -17.33 12.27
C ASN A 58 -3.78 -16.33 12.88
N PHE A 59 -4.24 -15.34 12.13
CA PHE A 59 -5.29 -14.43 12.61
C PHE A 59 -6.63 -15.14 12.80
N GLU A 60 -6.96 -16.12 11.94
CA GLU A 60 -8.16 -16.93 12.08
C GLU A 60 -8.12 -17.86 13.32
N LEU A 61 -6.92 -18.37 13.65
CA LEU A 61 -6.70 -19.21 14.82
C LEU A 61 -6.59 -18.40 16.12
N GLY A 62 -6.32 -17.10 16.01
CA GLY A 62 -6.08 -16.21 17.14
C GLY A 62 -7.35 -15.89 17.94
N ASP A 63 -7.13 -15.22 19.09
CA ASP A 63 -8.21 -14.70 19.91
C ASP A 63 -8.98 -13.59 19.17
N LYS A 64 -10.31 -13.77 19.06
CA LYS A 64 -11.23 -12.84 18.41
C LYS A 64 -11.99 -11.95 19.41
N GLN A 65 -11.47 -11.81 20.63
CA GLN A 65 -12.05 -10.87 21.58
C GLN A 65 -11.88 -9.43 21.07
N SER A 66 -12.83 -8.59 21.45
CA SER A 66 -12.81 -7.17 21.12
C SER A 66 -11.49 -6.53 21.54
N LYS A 67 -10.97 -5.65 20.68
CA LYS A 67 -9.74 -4.88 20.92
C LYS A 67 -10.05 -3.39 20.93
N GLU A 68 -9.39 -2.65 21.80
CA GLU A 68 -9.52 -1.19 21.80
C GLU A 68 -8.86 -0.60 20.57
N VAL A 69 -7.68 -1.11 20.20
CA VAL A 69 -6.89 -0.60 19.08
C VAL A 69 -6.44 -1.73 18.16
N VAL A 70 -6.55 -1.52 16.86
CA VAL A 70 -5.99 -2.40 15.83
C VAL A 70 -5.03 -1.61 14.95
N PHE A 71 -3.80 -2.08 14.81
CA PHE A 71 -2.85 -1.62 13.81
C PHE A 71 -2.92 -2.54 12.59
N ALA A 72 -3.24 -2.00 11.42
CA ALA A 72 -3.36 -2.76 10.17
C ALA A 72 -2.46 -2.16 9.09
N GLY A 73 -1.72 -3.03 8.40
CA GLY A 73 -0.74 -2.58 7.42
C GLY A 73 0.14 -3.69 6.88
N ASP A 74 1.35 -3.30 6.47
CA ASP A 74 2.38 -4.18 5.93
C ASP A 74 3.49 -4.51 6.94
N SER A 75 4.72 -4.75 6.47
CA SER A 75 5.86 -5.11 7.32
C SER A 75 6.22 -4.04 8.35
N GLN A 76 5.99 -2.76 8.07
CA GLN A 76 6.22 -1.70 9.05
C GLN A 76 5.35 -1.89 10.29
N THR A 77 4.09 -2.28 10.07
CA THR A 77 3.15 -2.58 11.15
C THR A 77 3.44 -3.96 11.78
N ASP A 78 3.74 -4.97 10.96
CA ASP A 78 3.95 -6.37 11.38
C ASP A 78 5.10 -6.52 12.38
N TYR A 79 6.21 -5.78 12.18
CA TYR A 79 7.45 -5.98 12.91
C TYR A 79 7.49 -5.35 14.31
N PHE A 80 6.49 -4.56 14.70
CA PHE A 80 6.45 -3.93 16.01
C PHE A 80 5.51 -4.65 16.98
N GLU A 81 5.94 -4.83 18.21
CA GLU A 81 5.17 -5.49 19.27
C GLU A 81 4.24 -4.48 19.98
N TRP A 82 3.22 -4.03 19.29
CA TRP A 82 2.28 -2.99 19.72
C TRP A 82 1.68 -3.26 21.10
N GLY A 83 1.28 -4.52 21.37
CA GLY A 83 0.66 -4.92 22.63
C GLY A 83 1.62 -4.88 23.81
N GLU A 84 2.93 -5.04 23.58
CA GLU A 84 3.94 -4.92 24.63
C GLU A 84 4.25 -3.45 24.94
N TYR A 85 4.19 -2.58 23.93
CA TYR A 85 4.46 -1.16 24.10
C TYR A 85 3.31 -0.40 24.77
N PHE A 86 2.07 -0.65 24.35
CA PHE A 86 0.88 0.02 24.88
C PHE A 86 0.26 -0.78 26.04
N GLU A 87 0.96 -0.82 27.18
CA GLU A 87 0.47 -1.48 28.38
C GLU A 87 -0.87 -0.91 28.86
N GLY A 88 -1.80 -1.80 29.20
CA GLY A 88 -3.14 -1.44 29.71
C GLY A 88 -4.19 -1.14 28.63
N ILE A 89 -3.81 -1.20 27.35
CA ILE A 89 -4.72 -1.09 26.21
C ILE A 89 -4.74 -2.43 25.48
N THR A 90 -5.91 -2.91 25.11
CA THR A 90 -6.02 -4.15 24.32
C THR A 90 -5.74 -3.87 22.85
N VAL A 91 -4.54 -4.25 22.40
CA VAL A 91 -4.06 -3.98 21.04
C VAL A 91 -3.98 -5.26 20.23
N ALA A 92 -4.35 -5.20 18.94
CA ALA A 92 -4.05 -6.24 17.96
C ALA A 92 -3.16 -5.72 16.84
N ASN A 93 -2.13 -6.50 16.51
CA ASN A 93 -1.34 -6.33 15.31
C ASN A 93 -1.98 -7.12 14.16
N ARG A 94 -2.40 -6.43 13.11
CA ARG A 94 -2.92 -6.97 11.85
C ARG A 94 -2.04 -6.54 10.66
N GLY A 95 -0.77 -6.25 10.93
CA GLY A 95 0.26 -6.09 9.90
C GLY A 95 0.64 -7.44 9.28
N ILE A 96 0.89 -7.44 7.98
CA ILE A 96 1.45 -8.58 7.26
C ILE A 96 2.58 -8.11 6.35
N SER A 97 3.79 -8.64 6.57
CA SER A 97 4.95 -8.32 5.75
C SER A 97 4.68 -8.58 4.26
N GLY A 98 4.99 -7.60 3.40
CA GLY A 98 4.79 -7.69 1.95
C GLY A 98 3.36 -7.41 1.47
N ASP A 99 2.41 -7.17 2.35
CA ASP A 99 1.01 -6.92 1.98
C ASP A 99 0.84 -5.60 1.23
N THR A 100 -0.23 -5.51 0.44
CA THR A 100 -0.63 -4.35 -0.35
C THR A 100 -1.98 -3.81 0.10
N SER A 101 -2.34 -2.60 -0.34
CA SER A 101 -3.67 -2.04 -0.07
C SER A 101 -4.80 -2.95 -0.57
N GLY A 102 -4.61 -3.58 -1.74
CA GLY A 102 -5.55 -4.59 -2.26
C GLY A 102 -5.56 -5.90 -1.48
N GLY A 103 -4.43 -6.29 -0.87
CA GLY A 103 -4.34 -7.44 0.03
C GLY A 103 -5.08 -7.18 1.34
N LEU A 104 -4.83 -6.03 1.97
CA LEU A 104 -5.53 -5.61 3.19
C LEU A 104 -7.06 -5.51 2.97
N LEU A 105 -7.48 -4.94 1.83
CA LEU A 105 -8.90 -4.85 1.49
C LEU A 105 -9.59 -6.22 1.45
N LYS A 106 -8.92 -7.23 0.90
CA LYS A 106 -9.46 -8.61 0.81
C LYS A 106 -9.63 -9.31 2.17
N ARG A 107 -8.89 -8.86 3.17
CA ARG A 107 -8.91 -9.43 4.53
C ARG A 107 -9.40 -8.44 5.60
N ILE A 108 -10.12 -7.40 5.19
CA ILE A 108 -10.55 -6.34 6.11
C ILE A 108 -11.48 -6.86 7.22
N ASP A 109 -12.19 -7.93 6.96
CA ASP A 109 -13.00 -8.64 7.94
C ASP A 109 -12.16 -9.16 9.13
N GLN A 110 -10.91 -9.59 8.92
CA GLN A 110 -9.99 -9.96 9.99
C GLN A 110 -9.59 -8.79 10.92
N VAL A 111 -9.82 -7.56 10.47
CA VAL A 111 -9.64 -6.33 11.27
C VAL A 111 -10.95 -5.98 11.97
N THR A 112 -12.06 -5.92 11.23
CA THR A 112 -13.36 -5.48 11.75
C THR A 112 -14.01 -6.48 12.71
N GLU A 113 -13.74 -7.78 12.56
CA GLU A 113 -14.25 -8.82 13.48
C GLU A 113 -13.78 -8.65 14.95
N LEU A 114 -12.72 -7.86 15.18
CA LEU A 114 -12.22 -7.52 16.50
C LEU A 114 -12.99 -6.38 17.18
N ASN A 115 -13.99 -5.81 16.51
CA ASN A 115 -14.80 -4.69 16.98
C ASN A 115 -13.95 -3.56 17.59
N PRO A 116 -12.94 -3.03 16.86
CA PRO A 116 -12.01 -2.06 17.41
C PRO A 116 -12.67 -0.69 17.60
N GLN A 117 -12.30 -0.01 18.68
CA GLN A 117 -12.65 1.41 18.85
C GLN A 117 -11.83 2.29 17.93
N LYS A 118 -10.55 1.92 17.69
CA LYS A 118 -9.62 2.66 16.86
C LYS A 118 -8.87 1.75 15.90
N ILE A 119 -8.71 2.18 14.66
CA ILE A 119 -7.90 1.48 13.65
C ILE A 119 -6.83 2.45 13.12
N PHE A 120 -5.56 2.02 13.18
CA PHE A 120 -4.43 2.72 12.59
C PHE A 120 -4.01 2.01 11.30
N LEU A 121 -4.15 2.70 10.16
CA LEU A 121 -3.85 2.16 8.83
C LEU A 121 -2.52 2.73 8.30
N LEU A 122 -1.58 1.88 7.95
CA LEU A 122 -0.34 2.22 7.24
C LEU A 122 -0.04 1.16 6.19
N ILE A 123 -0.31 1.45 4.92
CA ILE A 123 -0.07 0.52 3.80
C ILE A 123 0.16 1.30 2.50
N GLY A 124 0.86 0.71 1.53
CA GLY A 124 1.00 1.30 0.20
C GLY A 124 2.42 1.30 -0.37
N ILE A 125 3.46 1.07 0.44
CA ILE A 125 4.83 1.02 -0.08
C ILE A 125 5.05 -0.17 -1.00
N ASN A 126 4.45 -1.32 -0.70
CA ASN A 126 4.51 -2.52 -1.55
C ASN A 126 3.71 -2.35 -2.84
N ASP A 127 2.60 -1.61 -2.79
CA ASP A 127 1.84 -1.23 -3.98
C ASP A 127 2.71 -0.40 -4.94
N ILE A 128 3.40 0.62 -4.42
CA ILE A 128 4.31 1.47 -5.19
C ILE A 128 5.45 0.64 -5.79
N GLN A 129 6.01 -0.30 -5.04
CA GLN A 129 7.04 -1.23 -5.52
C GLN A 129 6.54 -2.09 -6.67
N GLN A 130 5.29 -2.53 -6.61
CA GLN A 130 4.62 -3.31 -7.65
C GLN A 130 4.10 -2.45 -8.81
N ASN A 131 4.40 -1.14 -8.81
CA ASN A 131 3.94 -0.15 -9.78
C ASN A 131 2.41 -0.04 -9.88
N ILE A 132 1.71 -0.27 -8.78
CA ILE A 132 0.26 -0.04 -8.71
C ILE A 132 0.03 1.48 -8.72
N PRO A 133 -0.88 1.98 -9.59
CA PRO A 133 -1.18 3.42 -9.67
C PRO A 133 -1.69 3.96 -8.33
N VAL A 134 -1.27 5.18 -7.96
CA VAL A 134 -1.67 5.81 -6.69
C VAL A 134 -3.19 6.03 -6.60
N GLU A 135 -3.86 6.18 -7.73
CA GLU A 135 -5.32 6.26 -7.82
C GLU A 135 -6.00 4.96 -7.38
N MET A 136 -5.39 3.82 -7.68
CA MET A 136 -5.91 2.51 -7.27
C MET A 136 -5.65 2.27 -5.78
N ILE A 137 -4.50 2.70 -5.26
CA ILE A 137 -4.20 2.63 -3.82
C ILE A 137 -5.21 3.48 -3.03
N GLU A 138 -5.47 4.72 -3.48
CA GLU A 138 -6.47 5.60 -2.88
C GLU A 138 -7.87 4.97 -2.91
N GLU A 139 -8.25 4.36 -4.03
CA GLU A 139 -9.55 3.67 -4.14
C GLU A 139 -9.66 2.48 -3.18
N ASN A 140 -8.58 1.70 -3.02
CA ASN A 140 -8.54 0.64 -2.02
C ASN A 140 -8.73 1.19 -0.60
N TYR A 141 -8.09 2.31 -0.25
CA TYR A 141 -8.28 2.96 1.04
C TYR A 141 -9.74 3.39 1.27
N LYS A 142 -10.40 3.96 0.25
CA LYS A 142 -11.82 4.34 0.34
C LYS A 142 -12.71 3.13 0.63
N GLN A 143 -12.45 2.00 -0.04
CA GLN A 143 -13.20 0.77 0.17
C GLN A 143 -12.90 0.14 1.55
N ILE A 144 -11.66 0.20 2.04
CA ILE A 144 -11.27 -0.20 3.39
C ILE A 144 -12.04 0.64 4.43
N ILE A 145 -12.03 1.97 4.28
CA ILE A 145 -12.71 2.90 5.19
C ILE A 145 -14.22 2.62 5.18
N GLN A 146 -14.80 2.45 3.99
CA GLN A 146 -16.21 2.11 3.86
C GLN A 146 -16.55 0.79 4.59
N ALA A 147 -15.77 -0.26 4.38
CA ALA A 147 -16.00 -1.55 5.02
C ALA A 147 -15.90 -1.47 6.56
N ILE A 148 -14.96 -0.67 7.09
CA ILE A 148 -14.83 -0.43 8.52
C ILE A 148 -16.09 0.30 9.05
N LYS A 149 -16.53 1.37 8.37
CA LYS A 149 -17.70 2.15 8.79
C LYS A 149 -19.02 1.40 8.62
N GLU A 150 -19.10 0.46 7.68
CA GLU A 150 -20.24 -0.45 7.54
C GLU A 150 -20.29 -1.47 8.68
N ALA A 151 -19.12 -1.91 9.18
CA ALA A 151 -19.05 -2.82 10.33
C ALA A 151 -19.38 -2.12 11.65
N ASP A 152 -18.79 -0.95 11.88
CA ASP A 152 -19.11 -0.09 13.02
C ASP A 152 -18.86 1.39 12.65
N PRO A 153 -19.91 2.22 12.53
CA PRO A 153 -19.77 3.65 12.22
C PRO A 153 -19.03 4.47 13.28
N GLU A 154 -18.97 4.00 14.52
CA GLU A 154 -18.31 4.70 15.63
C GLU A 154 -16.79 4.45 15.68
N THR A 155 -16.28 3.42 14.98
CA THR A 155 -14.84 3.15 14.93
C THR A 155 -14.07 4.37 14.40
N GLU A 156 -13.11 4.86 15.17
CA GLU A 156 -12.20 5.92 14.75
C GLU A 156 -11.11 5.36 13.82
N ILE A 157 -10.91 6.01 12.67
CA ILE A 157 -9.94 5.56 11.67
C ILE A 157 -8.82 6.59 11.54
N TYR A 158 -7.60 6.16 11.81
CA TYR A 158 -6.38 6.93 11.67
C TYR A 158 -5.58 6.44 10.47
N VAL A 159 -5.56 7.22 9.39
CA VAL A 159 -4.75 6.93 8.20
C VAL A 159 -3.40 7.60 8.36
N GLN A 160 -2.35 6.82 8.36
CA GLN A 160 -0.98 7.29 8.51
C GLN A 160 -0.32 7.47 7.14
N SER A 161 0.51 8.51 7.01
CA SER A 161 1.29 8.73 5.80
C SER A 161 2.30 7.60 5.58
N VAL A 162 2.41 7.12 4.35
CA VAL A 162 3.43 6.14 3.94
C VAL A 162 4.82 6.77 4.06
N PHE A 163 5.76 6.04 4.66
CA PHE A 163 7.10 6.54 4.93
C PHE A 163 7.98 6.58 3.68
N PRO A 164 8.92 7.53 3.59
CA PRO A 164 9.90 7.54 2.52
C PRO A 164 10.88 6.37 2.67
N VAL A 165 11.61 6.06 1.62
CA VAL A 165 12.64 5.01 1.60
C VAL A 165 14.02 5.59 1.35
N ALA A 166 15.07 4.83 1.69
CA ALA A 166 16.47 5.17 1.51
C ALA A 166 17.28 4.01 0.90
N GLY A 167 16.67 3.21 0.04
CA GLY A 167 17.28 2.00 -0.52
C GLY A 167 18.56 2.23 -1.31
N ASP A 168 18.83 3.46 -1.76
CA ASP A 168 20.10 3.86 -2.40
C ASP A 168 21.29 3.88 -1.41
N LEU A 169 21.05 3.84 -0.11
CA LEU A 169 22.09 3.69 0.91
C LEU A 169 22.51 2.23 1.15
N TYR A 170 21.79 1.26 0.59
CA TYR A 170 21.97 -0.17 0.86
C TYR A 170 22.15 -0.96 -0.45
N GLU A 171 23.24 -1.76 -0.55
CA GLU A 171 23.62 -2.43 -1.79
C GLU A 171 22.58 -3.42 -2.34
N ASN A 172 21.84 -4.09 -1.46
CA ASN A 172 20.89 -5.15 -1.80
C ASN A 172 19.43 -4.73 -1.66
N ASN A 173 19.14 -3.44 -1.50
CA ASN A 173 17.77 -2.98 -1.31
C ASN A 173 17.01 -2.92 -2.65
N GLN A 174 15.76 -3.37 -2.63
CA GLN A 174 14.85 -3.33 -3.77
C GLN A 174 14.49 -1.90 -4.21
N PHE A 175 14.64 -0.92 -3.33
CA PHE A 175 14.38 0.50 -3.57
C PHE A 175 15.64 1.29 -3.97
N LYS A 176 16.58 0.68 -4.69
CA LYS A 176 17.83 1.32 -5.16
C LYS A 176 17.63 2.70 -5.81
N ARG A 177 16.43 2.99 -6.32
CA ARG A 177 16.04 4.29 -6.87
C ARG A 177 15.08 5.00 -5.92
N SER A 178 15.53 5.34 -4.73
CA SER A 178 14.68 5.96 -3.69
C SER A 178 13.96 7.23 -4.17
N LYS A 179 14.60 8.08 -4.98
CA LYS A 179 14.01 9.34 -5.42
C LYS A 179 12.66 9.17 -6.14
N PRO A 180 12.52 8.39 -7.23
CA PRO A 180 11.21 8.23 -7.89
C PRO A 180 10.19 7.52 -7.02
N VAL A 181 10.61 6.62 -6.12
CA VAL A 181 9.72 5.99 -5.14
C VAL A 181 9.18 7.06 -4.18
N ASN A 182 10.05 7.89 -3.59
CA ASN A 182 9.66 8.94 -2.65
C ASN A 182 8.80 10.03 -3.29
N GLU A 183 9.02 10.35 -4.58
CA GLU A 183 8.12 11.22 -5.34
C GLU A 183 6.70 10.62 -5.46
N THR A 184 6.60 9.30 -5.63
CA THR A 184 5.32 8.58 -5.67
C THR A 184 4.69 8.49 -4.29
N VAL A 185 5.46 8.20 -3.25
CA VAL A 185 5.02 8.26 -1.84
C VAL A 185 4.43 9.63 -1.54
N GLY A 186 5.11 10.71 -1.90
CA GLY A 186 4.59 12.08 -1.69
C GLY A 186 3.29 12.37 -2.45
N LYS A 187 3.09 11.78 -3.65
CA LYS A 187 1.80 11.89 -4.37
C LYS A 187 0.70 11.11 -3.66
N LEU A 188 1.00 9.90 -3.20
CA LEU A 188 0.05 9.08 -2.44
C LEU A 188 -0.36 9.78 -1.15
N ASN A 189 0.59 10.24 -0.33
CA ASN A 189 0.30 10.90 0.94
C ASN A 189 -0.58 12.15 0.79
N LYS A 190 -0.40 12.92 -0.30
CA LYS A 190 -1.29 14.06 -0.61
C LYS A 190 -2.73 13.63 -0.88
N ARG A 191 -2.96 12.45 -1.46
CA ARG A 191 -4.29 11.89 -1.70
C ARG A 191 -4.89 11.33 -0.41
N LEU A 192 -4.09 10.60 0.38
CA LEU A 192 -4.51 10.06 1.67
C LEU A 192 -4.94 11.16 2.64
N ALA A 193 -4.26 12.31 2.63
CA ALA A 193 -4.63 13.48 3.43
C ALA A 193 -5.98 14.13 3.05
N GLN A 194 -6.59 13.72 1.94
CA GLN A 194 -7.88 14.22 1.45
C GLN A 194 -9.03 13.22 1.65
N LEU A 195 -8.74 12.05 2.25
CA LEU A 195 -9.77 11.06 2.54
C LEU A 195 -10.73 11.60 3.61
N GLU A 196 -12.02 11.30 3.41
CA GLU A 196 -13.10 11.68 4.31
C GLU A 196 -13.30 10.59 5.39
N ASP A 197 -13.97 10.93 6.49
CA ASP A 197 -14.31 10.05 7.61
C ASP A 197 -13.11 9.42 8.34
N VAL A 198 -11.93 10.06 8.24
CA VAL A 198 -10.69 9.61 8.89
C VAL A 198 -9.91 10.78 9.48
N THR A 199 -9.04 10.49 10.44
CA THR A 199 -7.98 11.40 10.89
C THR A 199 -6.69 11.02 10.17
N PHE A 200 -6.14 11.94 9.36
CA PHE A 200 -4.85 11.73 8.71
C PHE A 200 -3.70 12.15 9.62
N LEU A 201 -2.76 11.22 9.88
CA LEU A 201 -1.57 11.46 10.67
C LEU A 201 -0.34 11.54 9.74
N ASN A 202 0.26 12.73 9.63
CA ASN A 202 1.40 12.97 8.73
C ASN A 202 2.74 12.57 9.36
N VAL A 203 2.87 11.34 9.83
CA VAL A 203 4.09 10.80 10.47
C VAL A 203 5.32 10.91 9.57
N ALA A 204 5.15 10.74 8.24
CA ALA A 204 6.25 10.81 7.27
C ALA A 204 6.97 12.17 7.25
N GLU A 205 6.34 13.25 7.73
CA GLU A 205 6.97 14.57 7.83
C GLU A 205 8.21 14.54 8.72
N GLN A 206 8.21 13.75 9.77
CA GLN A 206 9.32 13.60 10.71
C GLN A 206 10.55 12.95 10.05
N PHE A 207 10.32 12.11 9.03
CA PHE A 207 11.39 11.45 8.27
C PHE A 207 11.90 12.30 7.09
N GLY A 208 11.22 13.41 6.76
CA GLY A 208 11.57 14.28 5.65
C GLY A 208 11.35 13.62 4.26
N SER A 209 12.16 13.99 3.28
CA SER A 209 12.01 13.49 1.90
C SER A 209 12.64 12.12 1.62
N LYS A 210 13.39 11.58 2.58
CA LYS A 210 14.15 10.33 2.51
C LYS A 210 14.49 9.89 3.92
N LEU A 211 14.36 8.59 4.23
CA LEU A 211 14.83 8.06 5.53
C LEU A 211 16.31 8.35 5.73
N ALA A 212 16.68 8.86 6.90
CA ALA A 212 18.07 8.91 7.32
C ALA A 212 18.55 7.48 7.70
N GLU A 213 19.86 7.25 7.63
CA GLU A 213 20.46 5.95 7.94
C GLU A 213 20.14 5.50 9.37
N GLU A 214 20.07 6.44 10.32
CA GLU A 214 19.73 6.18 11.71
C GLU A 214 18.30 5.66 11.92
N TYR A 215 17.36 6.01 11.02
CA TYR A 215 15.96 5.61 11.14
C TYR A 215 15.61 4.31 10.42
N SER A 216 16.57 3.68 9.75
CA SER A 216 16.29 2.47 8.97
C SER A 216 17.39 1.42 9.06
N VAL A 217 17.01 0.13 9.07
CA VAL A 217 17.96 -0.99 9.10
C VAL A 217 18.38 -1.44 7.70
N ASP A 218 17.58 -1.15 6.67
CA ASP A 218 17.80 -1.62 5.30
C ASP A 218 17.36 -0.64 4.21
N GLY A 219 16.98 0.59 4.61
CA GLY A 219 16.48 1.62 3.70
C GLY A 219 14.97 1.57 3.44
N LEU A 220 14.27 0.64 4.07
CA LEU A 220 12.81 0.49 4.05
C LEU A 220 12.27 0.35 5.47
N HIS A 221 12.70 -0.68 6.20
CA HIS A 221 12.20 -0.99 7.53
C HIS A 221 12.86 -0.10 8.58
N LEU A 222 12.06 0.31 9.55
CA LEU A 222 12.52 1.20 10.60
C LEU A 222 13.50 0.53 11.56
N SER A 223 14.47 1.31 12.03
CA SER A 223 15.29 1.01 13.18
C SER A 223 14.49 1.27 14.47
N LYS A 224 15.11 1.02 15.63
CA LYS A 224 14.56 1.42 16.92
C LYS A 224 14.26 2.92 16.95
N GLU A 225 15.23 3.74 16.54
CA GLU A 225 15.12 5.20 16.49
C GLU A 225 13.97 5.65 15.55
N GLY A 226 13.79 4.94 14.43
CA GLY A 226 12.67 5.19 13.50
C GLY A 226 11.32 4.86 14.14
N TYR A 227 11.21 3.76 14.89
CA TYR A 227 9.99 3.46 15.64
C TYR A 227 9.74 4.46 16.78
N GLU A 228 10.77 4.94 17.49
CA GLU A 228 10.61 5.98 18.51
C GLU A 228 10.00 7.25 17.92
N VAL A 229 10.42 7.67 16.72
CA VAL A 229 9.81 8.79 16.00
C VAL A 229 8.35 8.49 15.66
N TRP A 230 8.04 7.33 15.09
CA TRP A 230 6.68 6.96 14.76
C TRP A 230 5.76 6.95 15.99
N LEU A 231 6.20 6.32 17.06
CA LEU A 231 5.45 6.24 18.31
C LEU A 231 5.14 7.62 18.91
N SER A 232 6.11 8.55 18.88
CA SER A 232 5.90 9.91 19.39
C SER A 232 4.77 10.67 18.66
N GLU A 233 4.52 10.35 17.40
CA GLU A 233 3.48 10.99 16.59
C GLU A 233 2.09 10.37 16.78
N ILE A 234 2.00 9.12 17.25
CA ILE A 234 0.72 8.40 17.34
C ILE A 234 0.26 8.13 18.77
N GLU A 235 1.17 8.20 19.75
CA GLU A 235 0.90 7.77 21.14
C GLU A 235 -0.29 8.46 21.76
N GLU A 236 -0.47 9.77 21.55
CA GLU A 236 -1.60 10.53 22.09
C GLU A 236 -2.95 10.01 21.53
N TYR A 237 -2.99 9.64 20.23
CA TYR A 237 -4.21 9.14 19.58
C TYR A 237 -4.55 7.71 20.03
N VAL A 238 -3.54 6.91 20.36
CA VAL A 238 -3.74 5.55 20.87
C VAL A 238 -4.31 5.62 22.29
N LYS A 239 -3.80 6.53 23.13
CA LYS A 239 -4.13 6.65 24.56
C LYS A 239 -5.35 7.50 24.85
N ALA A 240 -5.80 8.35 23.91
CA ALA A 240 -7.01 9.17 24.08
C ALA A 240 -8.25 8.30 24.11
#